data_bc2a239444d50efd5dcaa09ccba68b9f
#
_entry.id   bc2a239444d50efd5dcaa09ccba68b9f
#
_cell.length_a   1.000
_cell.length_b   1.000
_cell.length_c   1.000
_cell.angle_alpha   90.00
_cell.angle_beta   90.00
_cell.angle_gamma   90.00
#
_symmetry.space_group_name_H-M   'P 1'
#
loop_
_entity.id
_entity.type
_entity.pdbx_description
1 polymer ?
#
loop_
_entity_poly.entity_id
_entity_poly.type
_entity_poly.pdbx_seq_one_letter_code
_entity_poly.pdbx_strand_id
1 'polypeptide(L)'
;MHRKPLRWKFGVDAGVLLAGLLTGLVLALAFPLPSLGAESFVYNIIRGVDLGNEGESPQRDFYVNIGSSQGVRAGDDLEVLRRMPSYDATNQKLYRDITFPVARLTVIHAEGNAAIARLDKMLPPEKVPVIEPHSVMIGDLVRKAR
;
A
#
# COMPACT_ATOMS: atom_id res chain seq x y z
N MET A 1 -70.44 36.53 -15.88
CA MET A 1 -68.96 36.46 -15.89
C MET A 1 -68.50 35.11 -15.36
N HIS A 2 -68.24 34.14 -16.28
CA HIS A 2 -67.79 32.80 -15.92
C HIS A 2 -66.29 32.76 -16.08
N ARG A 3 -65.51 32.65 -14.96
CA ARG A 3 -64.05 32.39 -14.99
C ARG A 3 -63.86 30.90 -15.05
N LYS A 4 -63.25 30.43 -16.15
CA LYS A 4 -62.78 29.01 -16.28
C LYS A 4 -61.50 28.77 -15.44
N PRO A 5 -61.40 27.68 -14.67
CA PRO A 5 -60.17 27.36 -13.93
C PRO A 5 -59.10 26.85 -14.92
N LEU A 6 -57.88 27.41 -14.77
CA LEU A 6 -56.70 27.00 -15.51
C LEU A 6 -56.20 25.66 -14.92
N ARG A 7 -56.41 24.57 -15.66
CA ARG A 7 -55.88 23.23 -15.27
C ARG A 7 -54.44 23.11 -15.79
N TRP A 8 -53.47 23.21 -14.88
CA TRP A 8 -52.10 22.85 -15.16
C TRP A 8 -51.99 21.32 -15.16
N LYS A 9 -51.70 20.73 -16.33
CA LYS A 9 -51.35 19.31 -16.45
C LYS A 9 -49.80 19.20 -16.36
N PHE A 10 -49.26 18.93 -15.18
CA PHE A 10 -47.92 18.43 -15.06
C PHE A 10 -47.95 16.94 -15.35
N GLY A 11 -47.90 16.56 -16.61
CA GLY A 11 -47.63 15.21 -17.02
C GLY A 11 -46.12 14.99 -17.00
N VAL A 12 -45.59 14.51 -15.90
CA VAL A 12 -44.22 14.01 -15.88
C VAL A 12 -44.32 12.60 -16.46
N ASP A 13 -43.82 12.43 -17.70
CA ASP A 13 -43.83 11.11 -18.34
C ASP A 13 -42.95 10.14 -17.52
N ALA A 14 -43.59 9.09 -16.98
CA ALA A 14 -42.93 8.06 -16.18
C ALA A 14 -41.70 7.43 -16.91
N GLY A 15 -41.70 7.46 -18.24
CA GLY A 15 -40.62 7.02 -19.10
C GLY A 15 -39.33 7.84 -18.95
N VAL A 16 -39.47 9.17 -18.76
CA VAL A 16 -38.29 10.05 -18.58
C VAL A 16 -37.65 9.85 -17.22
N LEU A 17 -38.43 9.58 -16.18
CA LEU A 17 -37.93 9.29 -14.84
C LEU A 17 -37.20 7.93 -14.80
N LEU A 18 -37.74 6.90 -15.50
CA LEU A 18 -37.14 5.58 -15.56
C LEU A 18 -35.81 5.60 -16.35
N ALA A 19 -35.75 6.35 -17.47
CA ALA A 19 -34.52 6.50 -18.25
C ALA A 19 -33.43 7.25 -17.46
N GLY A 20 -33.76 8.28 -16.70
CA GLY A 20 -32.85 9.01 -15.85
C GLY A 20 -32.25 8.14 -14.74
N LEU A 21 -33.06 7.26 -14.14
CA LEU A 21 -32.65 6.37 -13.04
C LEU A 21 -31.70 5.27 -13.56
N LEU A 22 -31.97 4.70 -14.74
CA LEU A 22 -31.09 3.72 -15.40
C LEU A 22 -29.74 4.33 -15.83
N THR A 23 -29.76 5.58 -16.37
CA THR A 23 -28.51 6.25 -16.79
C THR A 23 -27.65 6.61 -15.57
N GLY A 24 -28.24 7.02 -14.45
CA GLY A 24 -27.54 7.30 -13.21
C GLY A 24 -26.89 6.05 -12.60
N LEU A 25 -27.56 4.89 -12.66
CA LEU A 25 -27.06 3.63 -12.15
C LEU A 25 -25.85 3.11 -12.97
N VAL A 26 -25.90 3.24 -14.29
CA VAL A 26 -24.79 2.83 -15.17
C VAL A 26 -23.56 3.72 -14.98
N LEU A 27 -23.75 5.03 -14.75
CA LEU A 27 -22.66 5.96 -14.49
C LEU A 27 -21.98 5.71 -13.14
N ALA A 28 -22.73 5.30 -12.12
CA ALA A 28 -22.20 4.96 -10.80
C ALA A 28 -21.30 3.69 -10.82
N LEU A 29 -21.55 2.75 -11.74
CA LEU A 29 -20.75 1.53 -11.93
C LEU A 29 -19.42 1.79 -12.67
N ALA A 30 -19.26 2.95 -13.31
CA ALA A 30 -18.05 3.30 -14.05
C ALA A 30 -16.97 3.98 -13.18
N PHE A 31 -17.27 4.34 -11.93
CA PHE A 31 -16.24 4.85 -11.01
C PHE A 31 -15.45 3.66 -10.45
N PRO A 32 -14.11 3.61 -10.69
CA PRO A 32 -13.27 2.62 -10.02
C PRO A 32 -13.38 2.87 -8.52
N LEU A 33 -13.91 1.89 -7.80
CA LEU A 33 -13.87 1.91 -6.33
C LEU A 33 -12.40 2.04 -5.93
N PRO A 34 -12.03 2.97 -5.02
CA PRO A 34 -10.68 3.01 -4.49
C PRO A 34 -10.40 1.64 -3.88
N SER A 35 -9.50 0.87 -4.50
CA SER A 35 -9.02 -0.35 -3.89
C SER A 35 -8.33 0.09 -2.59
N LEU A 36 -8.86 -0.31 -1.46
CA LEU A 36 -8.13 -0.29 -0.19
C LEU A 36 -6.91 -1.19 -0.44
N GLY A 37 -5.81 -0.57 -0.87
CA GLY A 37 -4.57 -1.28 -1.17
C GLY A 37 -4.16 -2.06 0.06
N ALA A 38 -4.16 -3.40 -0.03
CA ALA A 38 -3.62 -4.22 1.03
C ALA A 38 -2.19 -3.75 1.31
N GLU A 39 -1.88 -3.52 2.58
CA GLU A 39 -0.53 -3.13 2.99
C GLU A 39 0.46 -4.19 2.52
N SER A 40 1.53 -3.74 1.88
CA SER A 40 2.61 -4.63 1.46
C SER A 40 3.70 -4.64 2.52
N PHE A 41 4.24 -5.83 2.81
CA PHE A 41 5.21 -6.03 3.88
C PHE A 41 6.17 -7.17 3.57
N VAL A 42 7.27 -7.22 4.31
CA VAL A 42 8.22 -8.32 4.32
C VAL A 42 7.61 -9.48 5.11
N TYR A 43 7.34 -10.61 4.44
CA TYR A 43 6.73 -11.78 5.11
C TYR A 43 7.72 -12.90 5.43
N ASN A 44 8.90 -12.90 4.78
CA ASN A 44 9.94 -13.89 5.05
C ASN A 44 11.34 -13.32 4.74
N ILE A 45 12.35 -13.86 5.40
CA ILE A 45 13.76 -13.50 5.19
C ILE A 45 14.55 -14.81 5.17
N ILE A 46 15.18 -15.09 4.03
CA ILE A 46 16.08 -16.24 3.89
C ILE A 46 17.51 -15.75 3.88
N ARG A 47 18.34 -16.36 4.71
CA ARG A 47 19.77 -16.08 4.79
C ARG A 47 20.54 -17.23 4.17
N GLY A 48 21.52 -16.90 3.32
CA GLY A 48 22.48 -17.87 2.79
C GLY A 48 23.30 -18.52 3.92
N VAL A 49 23.80 -19.71 3.66
CA VAL A 49 24.66 -20.41 4.61
C VAL A 49 26.04 -19.75 4.60
N ASP A 50 26.56 -19.46 5.78
CA ASP A 50 27.96 -19.02 5.94
C ASP A 50 28.88 -20.26 5.82
N LEU A 51 29.66 -20.29 4.77
CA LEU A 51 30.60 -21.39 4.53
C LEU A 51 31.99 -21.12 5.14
N GLY A 52 32.16 -20.03 5.89
CA GLY A 52 33.40 -19.65 6.56
C GLY A 52 34.48 -19.11 5.62
N ASN A 53 34.08 -18.64 4.43
CA ASN A 53 35.02 -17.99 3.51
C ASN A 53 35.33 -16.58 4.01
N GLU A 54 36.63 -16.25 4.15
CA GLU A 54 37.04 -14.92 4.56
C GLU A 54 36.52 -13.83 3.59
N GLY A 55 35.82 -12.83 4.12
CA GLY A 55 35.30 -11.69 3.35
C GLY A 55 33.97 -11.92 2.66
N GLU A 56 33.35 -13.09 2.79
CA GLU A 56 32.03 -13.39 2.24
C GLU A 56 30.95 -13.25 3.33
N SER A 57 30.07 -12.28 3.18
CA SER A 57 28.88 -12.17 4.03
C SER A 57 27.70 -12.88 3.39
N PRO A 58 27.03 -13.82 4.09
CA PRO A 58 25.88 -14.52 3.52
C PRO A 58 24.81 -13.53 3.09
N GLN A 59 24.37 -13.64 1.85
CA GLN A 59 23.31 -12.81 1.30
C GLN A 59 21.99 -13.08 2.01
N ARG A 60 21.13 -12.05 2.09
CA ARG A 60 19.76 -12.15 2.61
C ARG A 60 18.80 -11.81 1.50
N ASP A 61 17.85 -12.71 1.27
CA ASP A 61 16.75 -12.52 0.35
C ASP A 61 15.49 -12.21 1.17
N PHE A 62 14.85 -11.09 0.83
CA PHE A 62 13.65 -10.59 1.48
C PHE A 62 12.44 -10.89 0.60
N TYR A 63 11.49 -11.62 1.14
CA TYR A 63 10.27 -11.98 0.46
C TYR A 63 9.17 -10.99 0.84
N VAL A 64 8.57 -10.36 -0.16
CA VAL A 64 7.58 -9.30 0.01
C VAL A 64 6.27 -9.63 -0.72
N ASN A 65 5.13 -9.28 -0.14
CA ASN A 65 3.80 -9.53 -0.70
C ASN A 65 3.36 -8.44 -1.70
N ILE A 66 4.31 -7.96 -2.49
CA ILE A 66 4.07 -7.05 -3.61
C ILE A 66 4.82 -7.59 -4.83
N GLY A 67 4.16 -7.70 -5.98
CA GLY A 67 4.75 -8.31 -7.16
C GLY A 67 4.31 -7.70 -8.47
N SER A 68 4.38 -8.49 -9.54
CA SER A 68 4.08 -8.01 -10.89
C SER A 68 2.65 -7.53 -11.07
N SER A 69 1.68 -8.09 -10.33
CA SER A 69 0.27 -7.63 -10.34
C SER A 69 0.11 -6.21 -9.80
N GLN A 70 1.03 -5.74 -8.95
CA GLN A 70 1.06 -4.38 -8.42
C GLN A 70 2.09 -3.49 -9.15
N GLY A 71 2.60 -3.94 -10.30
CA GLY A 71 3.51 -3.16 -11.15
C GLY A 71 4.96 -3.17 -10.67
N VAL A 72 5.36 -4.16 -9.85
CA VAL A 72 6.75 -4.36 -9.43
C VAL A 72 7.44 -5.32 -10.40
N ARG A 73 8.68 -5.01 -10.78
CA ARG A 73 9.51 -5.79 -11.71
C ARG A 73 10.90 -5.98 -11.15
N ALA A 74 11.61 -6.98 -11.67
CA ALA A 74 13.03 -7.13 -11.37
C ALA A 74 13.81 -5.85 -11.75
N GLY A 75 14.69 -5.41 -10.87
CA GLY A 75 15.43 -4.15 -10.97
C GLY A 75 14.72 -2.93 -10.34
N ASP A 76 13.45 -3.05 -9.95
CA ASP A 76 12.76 -1.96 -9.22
C ASP A 76 13.29 -1.84 -7.79
N ASP A 77 13.29 -0.61 -7.29
CA ASP A 77 13.60 -0.32 -5.89
C ASP A 77 12.34 -0.31 -5.05
N LEU A 78 12.43 -0.95 -3.88
CA LEU A 78 11.42 -0.91 -2.83
C LEU A 78 11.96 -0.15 -1.63
N GLU A 79 11.15 0.76 -1.10
CA GLU A 79 11.41 1.42 0.17
C GLU A 79 10.81 0.60 1.31
N VAL A 80 11.64 0.27 2.31
CA VAL A 80 11.20 -0.44 3.51
C VAL A 80 10.88 0.57 4.60
N LEU A 81 9.72 0.41 5.20
CA LEU A 81 9.17 1.34 6.19
C LEU A 81 8.90 0.57 7.48
N ARG A 82 9.37 1.09 8.60
CA ARG A 82 9.03 0.56 9.92
C ARG A 82 7.91 1.35 10.55
N ARG A 83 6.94 0.63 11.12
CA ARG A 83 5.85 1.19 11.88
C ARG A 83 6.16 1.04 13.37
N MET A 84 6.11 2.13 14.10
CA MET A 84 6.27 2.14 15.55
C MET A 84 5.06 2.77 16.22
N PRO A 85 4.48 2.10 17.24
CA PRO A 85 3.43 2.72 18.05
C PRO A 85 4.03 3.89 18.85
N SER A 86 3.35 5.02 18.82
CA SER A 86 3.71 6.17 19.63
C SER A 86 2.88 6.17 20.90
N TYR A 87 3.51 5.81 22.03
CA TYR A 87 2.86 5.71 23.33
C TYR A 87 3.41 6.76 24.29
N ASP A 88 2.51 7.54 24.89
CA ASP A 88 2.82 8.46 25.96
C ASP A 88 2.65 7.78 27.32
N ALA A 89 3.77 7.42 27.94
CA ALA A 89 3.78 6.74 29.23
C ALA A 89 3.23 7.60 30.38
N THR A 90 3.34 8.93 30.28
CA THR A 90 2.88 9.85 31.33
C THR A 90 1.36 9.93 31.37
N ASN A 91 0.74 10.07 30.21
CA ASN A 91 -0.71 10.18 30.07
C ASN A 91 -1.40 8.87 29.73
N GLN A 92 -0.64 7.77 29.65
CA GLN A 92 -1.12 6.43 29.28
C GLN A 92 -1.94 6.43 27.99
N LYS A 93 -1.52 7.23 27.02
CA LYS A 93 -2.24 7.44 25.76
C LYS A 93 -1.45 6.88 24.59
N LEU A 94 -2.13 6.05 23.78
CA LEU A 94 -1.64 5.61 22.49
C LEU A 94 -1.99 6.66 21.43
N TYR A 95 -0.97 7.19 20.76
CA TYR A 95 -1.13 8.02 19.56
C TYR A 95 -1.14 7.17 18.31
N ARG A 96 -1.20 7.81 17.14
CA ARG A 96 -1.08 7.10 15.87
C ARG A 96 0.32 6.50 15.71
N ASP A 97 0.38 5.38 15.00
CA ASP A 97 1.64 4.80 14.60
C ASP A 97 2.46 5.79 13.75
N ILE A 98 3.73 5.86 14.05
CA ILE A 98 4.70 6.61 13.26
C ILE A 98 5.35 5.65 12.29
N THR A 99 5.37 6.00 11.01
CA THR A 99 5.97 5.20 9.95
C THR A 99 7.12 5.98 9.32
N PHE A 100 8.29 5.37 9.25
CA PHE A 100 9.50 6.00 8.70
C PHE A 100 10.32 5.00 7.88
N PRO A 101 11.07 5.47 6.86
CA PRO A 101 11.90 4.61 6.04
C PRO A 101 13.12 4.13 6.82
N VAL A 102 13.50 2.86 6.64
CA VAL A 102 14.66 2.22 7.29
C VAL A 102 15.68 1.68 6.30
N ALA A 103 15.23 1.25 5.13
CA ALA A 103 16.09 0.63 4.13
C ALA A 103 15.54 0.79 2.71
N ARG A 104 16.39 0.45 1.74
CA ARG A 104 16.01 0.25 0.34
C ARG A 104 16.39 -1.17 -0.06
N LEU A 105 15.49 -1.84 -0.78
CA LEU A 105 15.72 -3.15 -1.38
C LEU A 105 15.63 -3.03 -2.90
N THR A 106 16.42 -3.82 -3.62
CA THR A 106 16.31 -3.99 -5.07
C THR A 106 15.67 -5.33 -5.37
N VAL A 107 14.62 -5.32 -6.18
CA VAL A 107 13.89 -6.53 -6.59
C VAL A 107 14.74 -7.37 -7.53
N ILE A 108 14.96 -8.65 -7.19
CA ILE A 108 15.68 -9.60 -8.04
C ILE A 108 14.73 -10.49 -8.84
N HIS A 109 13.53 -10.73 -8.32
CA HIS A 109 12.49 -11.51 -8.99
C HIS A 109 11.11 -11.02 -8.55
N ALA A 110 10.14 -10.95 -9.48
CA ALA A 110 8.76 -10.58 -9.18
C ALA A 110 7.77 -11.42 -9.97
N GLU A 111 6.79 -12.01 -9.28
CA GLU A 111 5.77 -12.83 -9.89
C GLU A 111 4.44 -12.66 -9.13
N GLY A 112 3.32 -12.52 -9.87
CA GLY A 112 2.00 -12.39 -9.27
C GLY A 112 1.95 -11.33 -8.17
N ASN A 113 1.66 -11.77 -6.95
CA ASN A 113 1.51 -10.92 -5.77
C ASN A 113 2.74 -10.95 -4.85
N ALA A 114 3.86 -11.50 -5.29
CA ALA A 114 5.06 -11.61 -4.49
C ALA A 114 6.32 -11.21 -5.26
N ALA A 115 7.33 -10.76 -4.53
CA ALA A 115 8.67 -10.54 -5.08
C ALA A 115 9.74 -10.96 -4.07
N ILE A 116 10.94 -11.20 -4.61
CA ILE A 116 12.17 -11.44 -3.86
C ILE A 116 13.05 -10.23 -4.10
N ALA A 117 13.57 -9.65 -3.04
CA ALA A 117 14.42 -8.47 -3.12
C ALA A 117 15.66 -8.64 -2.22
N ARG A 118 16.71 -7.91 -2.53
CA ARG A 118 17.96 -7.85 -1.75
C ARG A 118 18.17 -6.46 -1.19
N LEU A 119 18.90 -6.39 -0.09
CA LEU A 119 19.28 -5.13 0.52
C LEU A 119 20.20 -4.35 -0.42
N ASP A 120 19.77 -3.19 -0.87
CA ASP A 120 20.62 -2.21 -1.53
C ASP A 120 21.37 -1.39 -0.48
N LYS A 121 20.60 -0.75 0.42
CA LYS A 121 21.20 0.03 1.51
C LYS A 121 20.28 0.17 2.71
N MET A 122 20.88 0.23 3.90
CA MET A 122 20.22 0.73 5.11
C MET A 122 20.30 2.26 5.12
N LEU A 123 19.27 2.92 5.64
CA LEU A 123 19.36 4.34 5.92
C LEU A 123 20.32 4.56 7.10
N PRO A 124 21.15 5.62 7.03
CA PRO A 124 22.09 5.90 8.10
C PRO A 124 21.36 6.27 9.41
N PRO A 125 21.92 5.92 10.58
CA PRO A 125 21.29 6.12 11.89
C PRO A 125 20.85 7.57 12.16
N GLU A 126 21.51 8.54 11.55
CA GLU A 126 21.20 9.98 11.73
C GLU A 126 19.89 10.37 11.04
N LYS A 127 19.38 9.54 10.11
CA LYS A 127 18.16 9.79 9.33
C LYS A 127 16.95 8.98 9.77
N VAL A 128 17.12 8.10 10.75
CA VAL A 128 16.06 7.26 11.29
C VAL A 128 16.01 7.39 12.80
N PRO A 129 14.84 7.20 13.42
CA PRO A 129 14.75 7.11 14.88
C PRO A 129 15.63 5.96 15.41
N VAL A 130 16.02 6.04 16.69
CA VAL A 130 16.74 4.94 17.34
C VAL A 130 15.85 3.70 17.36
N ILE A 131 16.29 2.66 16.66
CA ILE A 131 15.60 1.38 16.55
C ILE A 131 16.58 0.23 16.73
N GLU A 132 16.14 -0.79 17.44
CA GLU A 132 16.89 -2.04 17.59
C GLU A 132 15.98 -3.22 17.25
N PRO A 133 16.43 -4.14 16.38
CA PRO A 133 17.69 -4.10 15.61
C PRO A 133 17.64 -3.13 14.42
N HIS A 134 18.76 -2.53 14.10
CA HIS A 134 18.93 -1.70 12.89
C HIS A 134 19.12 -2.61 11.65
N SER A 135 18.05 -3.29 11.27
CA SER A 135 17.99 -4.21 10.11
C SER A 135 16.54 -4.32 9.62
N VAL A 136 16.35 -4.79 8.38
CA VAL A 136 15.01 -5.11 7.85
C VAL A 136 14.46 -6.33 8.58
N MET A 137 13.18 -6.27 8.98
CA MET A 137 12.49 -7.30 9.75
C MET A 137 11.25 -7.80 9.03
N ILE A 138 10.81 -9.01 9.39
CA ILE A 138 9.47 -9.49 9.01
C ILE A 138 8.43 -8.57 9.63
N GLY A 139 7.43 -8.15 8.83
CA GLY A 139 6.40 -7.19 9.22
C GLY A 139 6.73 -5.73 8.88
N ASP A 140 7.98 -5.41 8.48
CA ASP A 140 8.27 -4.09 7.92
C ASP A 140 7.47 -3.89 6.63
N LEU A 141 6.87 -2.71 6.48
CA LEU A 141 6.09 -2.35 5.31
C LEU A 141 7.01 -2.12 4.11
N VAL A 142 6.49 -2.37 2.92
CA VAL A 142 7.22 -2.07 1.68
C VAL A 142 6.34 -1.29 0.72
N ARG A 143 6.96 -0.40 -0.04
CA ARG A 143 6.31 0.28 -1.17
C ARG A 143 7.32 0.46 -2.30
N LYS A 144 6.82 0.58 -3.52
CA LYS A 144 7.66 0.92 -4.66
C LYS A 144 8.26 2.32 -4.45
N ALA A 145 9.58 2.44 -4.58
CA ALA A 145 10.25 3.73 -4.52
C ALA A 145 9.81 4.60 -5.71
N ARG A 146 9.67 5.89 -5.47
CA ARG A 146 9.29 6.86 -6.50
C ARG A 146 10.51 7.37 -7.24
#